data_88e32af9dcb253c7b8887725959ce162
#
_entry.id   88e32af9dcb253c7b8887725959ce162
#
_cell.length_a   1.000
_cell.length_b   1.000
_cell.length_c   1.000
_cell.angle_alpha   90.00
_cell.angle_beta   90.00
_cell.angle_gamma   90.00
#
_symmetry.space_group_name_H-M   'P 1'
#
loop_
_entity.id
_entity.type
_entity.pdbx_description
1 polymer ?
#
loop_
_entity_poly.entity_id
_entity_poly.type
_entity_poly.pdbx_seq_one_letter_code
_entity_poly.pdbx_strand_id
1 'polypeptide(L)'
;MINRRTILTGAAATAAFASTAKAQTPGVTATSIKIGNTMPYSGPASSYSVIGHTEAAFFNMINDQGGVDGHKIEFISYDDGYSPPKTVEQIRRLVEEDQVDFTFQTLGTPTNSAVAEYMNHKHVPQLFVGSGASKWSDYKKYPWTIGWQPNYRTEAQIYAKYILTNIKNARLGILYQNDDFGKDYPIGVKDILGDDWDKIVVKSVSYETTDATIDSQIAELQGSGADVLLVAAIPKFAAQAIRKVYDLQWKPTFFMTNVAISVGTVMQPAGPEKAIGLLSTNYLKDPTDPSWHDDADMKRWRAFMAKYIPEGDTTDAATVFAYGICTTMLGVLQQCNGDFSRTNVMRQAENLHDMENPILLPGIRINTSPTDHRPIKAMQFQRWDGKTWVRFGGLIEGASV
;
A
#
# COMPACT_ATOMS: atom_id res chain seq x y z
N MET A 1 83.27 36.69 -30.93
CA MET A 1 82.15 37.47 -30.51
C MET A 1 80.90 36.68 -30.85
N ILE A 2 80.36 36.00 -29.86
CA ILE A 2 79.27 34.99 -30.04
C ILE A 2 77.94 35.54 -29.49
N ASN A 3 76.99 35.64 -30.39
CA ASN A 3 75.65 36.12 -30.09
C ASN A 3 74.78 35.06 -29.45
N ARG A 4 74.25 35.28 -28.25
CA ARG A 4 73.34 34.38 -27.55
C ARG A 4 71.93 34.66 -28.02
N ARG A 5 71.32 33.71 -28.74
CA ARG A 5 69.92 33.68 -29.03
C ARG A 5 69.13 33.06 -27.85
N THR A 6 68.27 33.86 -27.27
CA THR A 6 67.32 33.43 -26.22
C THR A 6 66.19 32.66 -26.88
N ILE A 7 66.03 31.42 -26.49
CA ILE A 7 64.89 30.60 -26.88
C ILE A 7 63.81 30.76 -25.80
N LEU A 8 62.69 31.39 -26.20
CA LEU A 8 61.48 31.45 -25.40
C LEU A 8 60.69 30.16 -25.63
N THR A 9 60.71 29.26 -24.65
CA THR A 9 59.82 28.09 -24.60
C THR A 9 58.48 28.49 -23.99
N GLY A 10 57.46 28.63 -24.85
CA GLY A 10 56.06 28.79 -24.41
C GLY A 10 55.53 27.46 -23.86
N ALA A 11 55.26 27.44 -22.54
CA ALA A 11 54.52 26.35 -21.93
C ALA A 11 53.04 26.55 -22.16
N ALA A 12 52.44 25.78 -23.07
CA ALA A 12 50.99 25.71 -23.24
C ALA A 12 50.43 24.93 -22.06
N ALA A 13 49.81 25.59 -21.09
CA ALA A 13 49.05 24.96 -20.03
C ALA A 13 47.73 24.41 -20.60
N THR A 14 47.68 23.12 -20.88
CA THR A 14 46.44 22.38 -21.15
C THR A 14 45.66 22.27 -19.85
N ALA A 15 44.68 23.11 -19.65
CA ALA A 15 43.67 22.96 -18.59
C ALA A 15 42.84 21.71 -18.92
N ALA A 16 43.15 20.59 -18.31
CA ALA A 16 42.30 19.43 -18.32
C ALA A 16 41.05 19.75 -17.49
N PHE A 17 39.95 20.01 -18.16
CA PHE A 17 38.64 19.99 -17.53
C PHE A 17 38.37 18.55 -17.13
N ALA A 18 38.69 18.20 -15.88
CA ALA A 18 38.17 16.99 -15.24
C ALA A 18 36.66 17.18 -15.09
N SER A 19 35.89 16.74 -16.11
CA SER A 19 34.47 16.52 -15.93
C SER A 19 34.35 15.45 -14.84
N THR A 20 33.93 15.86 -13.66
CA THR A 20 33.49 14.92 -12.62
C THR A 20 32.29 14.17 -13.21
N ALA A 21 32.54 13.01 -13.80
CA ALA A 21 31.47 12.10 -14.16
C ALA A 21 30.66 11.84 -12.88
N LYS A 22 29.47 12.43 -12.75
CA LYS A 22 28.51 12.03 -11.72
C LYS A 22 28.40 10.52 -11.84
N ALA A 23 28.61 9.78 -10.75
CA ALA A 23 28.38 8.35 -10.73
C ALA A 23 26.96 8.12 -11.24
N GLN A 24 26.82 7.35 -12.30
CA GLN A 24 25.53 7.11 -12.93
C GLN A 24 24.66 6.31 -11.95
N THR A 25 23.51 6.87 -11.56
CA THR A 25 22.55 6.18 -10.71
C THR A 25 22.03 4.96 -11.45
N PRO A 26 22.05 3.75 -10.86
CA PRO A 26 21.45 2.58 -11.48
C PRO A 26 19.99 2.86 -11.86
N GLY A 27 19.58 2.41 -13.05
CA GLY A 27 18.20 2.60 -13.53
C GLY A 27 17.84 3.99 -14.06
N VAL A 28 18.77 4.96 -13.99
CA VAL A 28 18.53 6.30 -14.51
C VAL A 28 19.42 6.56 -15.74
N THR A 29 18.80 6.96 -16.84
CA THR A 29 19.48 7.41 -18.06
C THR A 29 19.16 8.86 -18.32
N ALA A 30 19.65 9.42 -19.43
CA ALA A 30 19.30 10.78 -19.84
C ALA A 30 17.81 10.93 -20.23
N THR A 31 17.09 9.82 -20.46
CA THR A 31 15.73 9.84 -21.02
C THR A 31 14.77 8.87 -20.32
N SER A 32 15.23 8.09 -19.34
CA SER A 32 14.37 7.12 -18.65
C SER A 32 14.76 6.89 -17.20
N ILE A 33 13.76 6.42 -16.41
CA ILE A 33 13.89 5.97 -15.04
C ILE A 33 13.26 4.58 -14.96
N LYS A 34 14.02 3.59 -14.47
CA LYS A 34 13.52 2.22 -14.25
C LYS A 34 12.98 2.08 -12.83
N ILE A 35 11.71 1.70 -12.72
CA ILE A 35 11.01 1.44 -11.46
C ILE A 35 10.65 -0.04 -11.40
N GLY A 36 11.05 -0.71 -10.31
CA GLY A 36 10.75 -2.12 -10.09
C GLY A 36 9.50 -2.34 -9.24
N ASN A 37 8.81 -3.45 -9.47
CA ASN A 37 7.64 -3.86 -8.70
C ASN A 37 7.58 -5.39 -8.61
N THR A 38 7.05 -5.91 -7.51
CA THR A 38 6.55 -7.29 -7.41
C THR A 38 5.09 -7.28 -7.02
N MET A 39 4.29 -8.09 -7.72
CA MET A 39 2.84 -8.11 -7.60
C MET A 39 2.35 -9.57 -7.66
N PRO A 40 1.35 -9.97 -6.87
CA PRO A 40 0.78 -11.31 -6.97
C PRO A 40 -0.17 -11.40 -8.16
N TYR A 41 0.38 -11.54 -9.38
CA TYR A 41 -0.42 -11.80 -10.57
C TYR A 41 -1.01 -13.21 -10.57
N SER A 42 -0.45 -14.10 -9.75
CA SER A 42 -0.94 -15.44 -9.48
C SER A 42 -1.06 -15.70 -7.98
N GLY A 43 -1.57 -16.89 -7.59
CA GLY A 43 -1.61 -17.33 -6.20
C GLY A 43 -2.79 -16.80 -5.37
N PRO A 44 -2.72 -16.95 -4.03
CA PRO A 44 -3.87 -16.70 -3.14
C PRO A 44 -4.30 -15.23 -3.06
N ALA A 45 -3.41 -14.30 -3.39
CA ALA A 45 -3.67 -12.86 -3.38
C ALA A 45 -3.85 -12.27 -4.79
N SER A 46 -4.08 -13.10 -5.81
CA SER A 46 -4.18 -12.67 -7.22
C SER A 46 -5.31 -11.68 -7.50
N SER A 47 -6.30 -11.56 -6.60
CA SER A 47 -7.30 -10.47 -6.68
C SER A 47 -6.67 -9.07 -6.65
N TYR A 48 -5.46 -8.93 -6.12
CA TYR A 48 -4.73 -7.66 -6.13
C TYR A 48 -3.93 -7.40 -7.43
N SER A 49 -3.89 -8.34 -8.38
CA SER A 49 -3.14 -8.19 -9.64
C SER A 49 -3.53 -6.93 -10.43
N VAL A 50 -4.78 -6.50 -10.30
CA VAL A 50 -5.30 -5.29 -10.94
C VAL A 50 -4.54 -4.03 -10.51
N ILE A 51 -3.93 -4.02 -9.32
CA ILE A 51 -3.10 -2.91 -8.84
C ILE A 51 -1.90 -2.72 -9.79
N GLY A 52 -1.10 -3.75 -10.01
CA GLY A 52 0.06 -3.67 -10.90
C GLY A 52 -0.30 -3.34 -12.36
N HIS A 53 -1.43 -3.86 -12.86
CA HIS A 53 -1.92 -3.49 -14.18
C HIS A 53 -2.32 -2.00 -14.24
N THR A 54 -2.95 -1.48 -13.19
CA THR A 54 -3.35 -0.07 -13.11
C THR A 54 -2.13 0.84 -13.00
N GLU A 55 -1.11 0.45 -12.24
CA GLU A 55 0.16 1.17 -12.11
C GLU A 55 0.89 1.25 -13.45
N ALA A 56 1.01 0.13 -14.16
CA ALA A 56 1.61 0.10 -15.50
C ALA A 56 0.87 1.03 -16.46
N ALA A 57 -0.46 1.00 -16.45
CA ALA A 57 -1.30 1.87 -17.27
C ALA A 57 -1.14 3.35 -16.90
N PHE A 58 -1.02 3.65 -15.61
CA PHE A 58 -0.78 5.02 -15.13
C PHE A 58 0.57 5.57 -15.62
N PHE A 59 1.63 4.79 -15.49
CA PHE A 59 2.94 5.23 -15.99
C PHE A 59 2.98 5.33 -17.51
N ASN A 60 2.25 4.49 -18.25
CA ASN A 60 2.04 4.67 -19.68
C ASN A 60 1.34 5.99 -20.00
N MET A 61 0.29 6.36 -19.24
CA MET A 61 -0.35 7.68 -19.36
C MET A 61 0.64 8.83 -19.15
N ILE A 62 1.49 8.76 -18.13
CA ILE A 62 2.51 9.78 -17.88
C ILE A 62 3.53 9.82 -19.01
N ASN A 63 3.92 8.66 -19.53
CA ASN A 63 4.82 8.55 -20.68
C ASN A 63 4.24 9.18 -21.96
N ASP A 64 2.95 9.00 -22.21
CA ASP A 64 2.26 9.65 -23.33
C ASP A 64 2.28 11.18 -23.24
N GLN A 65 2.28 11.70 -22.01
CA GLN A 65 2.35 13.13 -21.70
C GLN A 65 3.77 13.70 -21.68
N GLY A 66 4.79 12.89 -22.00
CA GLY A 66 6.18 13.34 -22.07
C GLY A 66 7.09 12.79 -20.98
N GLY A 67 6.55 12.07 -19.99
CA GLY A 67 7.29 11.57 -18.83
C GLY A 67 7.41 12.61 -17.72
N VAL A 68 8.43 12.49 -16.88
CA VAL A 68 8.76 13.43 -15.79
C VAL A 68 10.11 14.07 -16.09
N ASP A 69 10.15 15.39 -16.18
CA ASP A 69 11.36 16.15 -16.54
C ASP A 69 12.08 15.58 -17.78
N GLY A 70 11.29 15.13 -18.79
CA GLY A 70 11.80 14.56 -20.03
C GLY A 70 12.23 13.10 -19.94
N HIS A 71 12.09 12.45 -18.77
CA HIS A 71 12.39 11.04 -18.56
C HIS A 71 11.12 10.18 -18.65
N LYS A 72 11.16 9.14 -19.45
CA LYS A 72 10.11 8.13 -19.50
C LYS A 72 10.26 7.17 -18.32
N ILE A 73 9.15 6.67 -17.80
CA ILE A 73 9.13 5.68 -16.74
C ILE A 73 9.10 4.28 -17.35
N GLU A 74 10.12 3.49 -17.10
CA GLU A 74 10.17 2.08 -17.41
C GLU A 74 9.73 1.29 -16.19
N PHE A 75 8.46 0.90 -16.15
CA PHE A 75 7.88 0.14 -15.04
C PHE A 75 8.03 -1.36 -15.29
N ILE A 76 8.80 -2.03 -14.44
CA ILE A 76 9.09 -3.48 -14.53
C ILE A 76 8.41 -4.16 -13.35
N SER A 77 7.39 -4.98 -13.63
CA SER A 77 6.62 -5.68 -12.61
C SER A 77 6.68 -7.19 -12.82
N TYR A 78 7.04 -7.94 -11.77
CA TYR A 78 7.16 -9.39 -11.80
C TYR A 78 6.15 -10.08 -10.89
N ASP A 79 5.65 -11.25 -11.35
CA ASP A 79 4.80 -12.12 -10.53
C ASP A 79 5.59 -12.81 -9.43
N ASP A 80 5.22 -12.54 -8.18
CA ASP A 80 5.76 -13.27 -7.04
C ASP A 80 4.80 -14.29 -6.43
N GLY A 81 3.55 -14.38 -6.93
CA GLY A 81 2.54 -15.30 -6.44
C GLY A 81 2.20 -15.15 -4.96
N TYR A 82 2.50 -13.99 -4.36
CA TYR A 82 2.41 -13.75 -2.91
C TYR A 82 3.32 -14.71 -2.10
N SER A 83 4.44 -15.13 -2.67
CA SER A 83 5.38 -16.08 -2.08
C SER A 83 6.67 -15.39 -1.70
N PRO A 84 7.02 -15.27 -0.40
CA PRO A 84 8.25 -14.62 0.04
C PRO A 84 9.53 -15.12 -0.63
N PRO A 85 9.73 -16.45 -0.85
CA PRO A 85 10.90 -16.94 -1.60
C PRO A 85 10.93 -16.42 -3.04
N LYS A 86 9.79 -16.40 -3.75
CA LYS A 86 9.71 -15.83 -5.10
C LYS A 86 9.97 -14.33 -5.10
N THR A 87 9.44 -13.62 -4.12
CA THR A 87 9.69 -12.18 -3.98
C THR A 87 11.19 -11.91 -3.83
N VAL A 88 11.91 -12.69 -3.03
CA VAL A 88 13.38 -12.56 -2.91
C VAL A 88 14.08 -12.75 -4.26
N GLU A 89 13.67 -13.74 -5.04
CA GLU A 89 14.19 -13.97 -6.40
C GLU A 89 13.94 -12.78 -7.32
N GLN A 90 12.69 -12.33 -7.41
CA GLN A 90 12.29 -11.25 -8.30
C GLN A 90 12.91 -9.90 -7.89
N ILE A 91 13.00 -9.60 -6.61
CA ILE A 91 13.64 -8.37 -6.11
C ILE A 91 15.14 -8.38 -6.44
N ARG A 92 15.83 -9.51 -6.27
CA ARG A 92 17.25 -9.62 -6.67
C ARG A 92 17.41 -9.37 -8.17
N ARG A 93 16.56 -9.96 -9.00
CA ARG A 93 16.52 -9.72 -10.43
C ARG A 93 16.35 -8.25 -10.77
N LEU A 94 15.35 -7.58 -10.17
CA LEU A 94 15.09 -6.14 -10.36
C LEU A 94 16.32 -5.28 -9.98
N VAL A 95 16.97 -5.60 -8.86
CA VAL A 95 18.08 -4.79 -8.33
C VAL A 95 19.41 -5.10 -9.02
N GLU A 96 19.71 -6.39 -9.25
CA GLU A 96 21.05 -6.83 -9.67
C GLU A 96 21.16 -6.99 -11.21
N GLU A 97 20.08 -7.40 -11.90
CA GLU A 97 20.06 -7.63 -13.35
C GLU A 97 19.42 -6.44 -14.09
N ASP A 98 18.18 -6.08 -13.75
CA ASP A 98 17.46 -4.97 -14.41
C ASP A 98 18.00 -3.60 -13.96
N GLN A 99 18.68 -3.56 -12.81
CA GLN A 99 19.30 -2.37 -12.23
C GLN A 99 18.29 -1.23 -12.05
N VAL A 100 17.11 -1.53 -11.47
CA VAL A 100 16.11 -0.50 -11.18
C VAL A 100 16.64 0.55 -10.22
N ASP A 101 16.18 1.78 -10.36
CA ASP A 101 16.53 2.86 -9.45
C ASP A 101 15.97 2.59 -8.06
N PHE A 102 14.70 2.28 -7.98
CA PHE A 102 14.00 1.93 -6.75
C PHE A 102 12.86 0.95 -7.04
N THR A 103 12.28 0.38 -5.97
CA THR A 103 11.03 -0.37 -6.07
C THR A 103 9.85 0.49 -5.60
N PHE A 104 8.73 0.32 -6.25
CA PHE A 104 7.50 1.04 -5.97
C PHE A 104 6.35 0.05 -5.78
N GLN A 105 5.61 0.22 -4.70
CA GLN A 105 4.36 -0.48 -4.41
C GLN A 105 4.47 -2.02 -4.49
N THR A 106 5.63 -2.59 -4.15
CA THR A 106 5.75 -4.05 -3.98
C THR A 106 4.71 -4.54 -2.98
N LEU A 107 3.90 -5.54 -3.38
CA LEU A 107 2.68 -5.88 -2.63
C LEU A 107 2.89 -7.01 -1.63
N GLY A 108 2.32 -6.81 -0.45
CA GLY A 108 2.19 -7.82 0.60
C GLY A 108 3.12 -7.60 1.78
N THR A 109 2.64 -7.95 2.97
CA THR A 109 3.44 -7.84 4.20
C THR A 109 4.51 -8.92 4.28
N PRO A 110 4.20 -10.21 4.10
CA PRO A 110 5.22 -11.26 4.19
C PRO A 110 6.26 -11.15 3.07
N THR A 111 5.86 -10.73 1.88
CA THR A 111 6.72 -10.54 0.71
C THR A 111 7.72 -9.40 0.93
N ASN A 112 7.24 -8.23 1.35
CA ASN A 112 8.10 -7.09 1.68
C ASN A 112 9.00 -7.38 2.90
N SER A 113 8.50 -8.10 3.90
CA SER A 113 9.30 -8.49 5.07
C SER A 113 10.51 -9.34 4.70
N ALA A 114 10.37 -10.21 3.70
CA ALA A 114 11.45 -11.08 3.24
C ALA A 114 12.60 -10.33 2.54
N VAL A 115 12.36 -9.13 2.05
CA VAL A 115 13.35 -8.37 1.26
C VAL A 115 13.77 -7.04 1.90
N ALA A 116 13.08 -6.58 2.94
CA ALA A 116 13.33 -5.27 3.54
C ALA A 116 14.78 -5.09 4.03
N GLU A 117 15.36 -6.08 4.69
CA GLU A 117 16.75 -6.00 5.15
C GLU A 117 17.74 -5.91 3.99
N TYR A 118 17.53 -6.71 2.93
CA TYR A 118 18.34 -6.66 1.71
C TYR A 118 18.27 -5.29 1.04
N MET A 119 17.07 -4.76 0.83
CA MET A 119 16.85 -3.46 0.18
C MET A 119 17.49 -2.32 0.98
N ASN A 120 17.29 -2.32 2.30
CA ASN A 120 17.90 -1.32 3.18
C ASN A 120 19.41 -1.42 3.21
N HIS A 121 20.00 -2.63 3.23
CA HIS A 121 21.46 -2.83 3.16
C HIS A 121 22.04 -2.36 1.80
N LYS A 122 21.31 -2.56 0.71
CA LYS A 122 21.70 -2.11 -0.64
C LYS A 122 21.44 -0.62 -0.89
N HIS A 123 20.80 0.08 0.04
CA HIS A 123 20.35 1.46 -0.13
C HIS A 123 19.50 1.64 -1.39
N VAL A 124 18.61 0.70 -1.64
CA VAL A 124 17.61 0.77 -2.71
C VAL A 124 16.26 1.13 -2.10
N PRO A 125 15.67 2.28 -2.43
CA PRO A 125 14.39 2.68 -1.86
C PRO A 125 13.28 1.66 -2.16
N GLN A 126 12.50 1.30 -1.12
CA GLN A 126 11.22 0.62 -1.23
C GLN A 126 10.11 1.65 -0.97
N LEU A 127 9.60 2.25 -2.03
CA LEU A 127 8.68 3.37 -1.92
C LEU A 127 7.23 2.90 -1.93
N PHE A 128 6.50 3.38 -0.94
CA PHE A 128 5.06 3.19 -0.82
C PHE A 128 4.67 1.71 -0.94
N VAL A 129 5.36 0.85 -0.14
CA VAL A 129 5.10 -0.59 -0.15
C VAL A 129 3.61 -0.90 0.00
N GLY A 130 3.10 -1.87 -0.75
CA GLY A 130 1.70 -2.30 -0.75
C GLY A 130 1.33 -3.08 0.52
N SER A 131 1.50 -2.45 1.66
CA SER A 131 1.27 -3.02 2.99
C SER A 131 1.13 -1.93 4.03
N GLY A 132 0.14 -2.09 4.91
CA GLY A 132 -0.06 -1.22 6.08
C GLY A 132 0.57 -1.77 7.36
N ALA A 133 1.50 -2.73 7.29
CA ALA A 133 2.14 -3.26 8.50
C ALA A 133 2.87 -2.16 9.27
N SER A 134 2.69 -2.16 10.60
CA SER A 134 3.22 -1.11 11.48
C SER A 134 4.74 -0.98 11.43
N LYS A 135 5.43 -2.06 11.09
CA LYS A 135 6.90 -2.09 10.94
C LYS A 135 7.44 -1.11 9.90
N TRP A 136 6.67 -0.73 8.87
CA TRP A 136 7.10 0.24 7.86
C TRP A 136 7.19 1.67 8.40
N SER A 137 6.69 1.91 9.61
CA SER A 137 6.84 3.16 10.33
C SER A 137 8.16 3.26 11.12
N ASP A 138 8.90 2.16 11.25
CA ASP A 138 10.20 2.13 11.92
C ASP A 138 11.32 2.63 11.01
N TYR A 139 11.37 3.95 10.84
CA TYR A 139 12.38 4.64 10.02
C TYR A 139 13.82 4.40 10.50
N LYS A 140 14.03 4.01 11.77
CA LYS A 140 15.38 3.69 12.29
C LYS A 140 15.85 2.32 11.79
N LYS A 141 14.94 1.35 11.77
CA LYS A 141 15.26 -0.01 11.31
C LYS A 141 15.23 -0.11 9.78
N TYR A 142 14.29 0.58 9.14
CA TYR A 142 14.06 0.53 7.69
C TYR A 142 14.12 1.93 7.05
N PRO A 143 15.29 2.61 7.11
CA PRO A 143 15.41 3.99 6.60
C PRO A 143 15.20 4.14 5.09
N TRP A 144 15.22 3.05 4.33
CA TRP A 144 15.00 3.03 2.89
C TRP A 144 13.64 2.42 2.50
N THR A 145 12.73 2.28 3.46
CA THR A 145 11.38 1.73 3.23
C THR A 145 10.33 2.66 3.79
N ILE A 146 9.33 3.00 2.99
CA ILE A 146 8.22 3.84 3.40
C ILE A 146 6.89 3.22 2.95
N GLY A 147 5.88 3.19 3.84
CA GLY A 147 4.51 2.80 3.53
C GLY A 147 3.73 3.92 2.83
N TRP A 148 2.45 3.66 2.52
CA TRP A 148 1.53 4.68 2.00
C TRP A 148 0.19 4.66 2.71
N GLN A 149 -0.44 3.50 2.77
CA GLN A 149 -1.75 3.31 3.37
C GLN A 149 -1.72 3.42 4.91
N PRO A 150 -2.85 3.67 5.56
CA PRO A 150 -2.94 3.65 7.01
C PRO A 150 -2.43 2.33 7.60
N ASN A 151 -1.82 2.46 8.77
CA ASN A 151 -1.23 1.34 9.48
C ASN A 151 -2.31 0.39 10.02
N TYR A 152 -2.16 -0.93 9.84
CA TYR A 152 -3.10 -1.94 10.31
C TYR A 152 -3.32 -1.92 11.83
N ARG A 153 -2.26 -1.67 12.60
CA ARG A 153 -2.35 -1.50 14.05
C ARG A 153 -3.23 -0.30 14.41
N THR A 154 -3.10 0.81 13.65
CA THR A 154 -3.97 1.99 13.77
C THR A 154 -5.44 1.66 13.48
N GLU A 155 -5.71 0.92 12.41
CA GLU A 155 -7.07 0.50 12.06
C GLU A 155 -7.68 -0.36 13.18
N ALA A 156 -6.91 -1.33 13.71
CA ALA A 156 -7.33 -2.17 14.82
C ALA A 156 -7.63 -1.36 16.10
N GLN A 157 -6.83 -0.32 16.39
CA GLN A 157 -7.09 0.60 17.49
C GLN A 157 -8.41 1.37 17.31
N ILE A 158 -8.71 1.80 16.09
CA ILE A 158 -9.97 2.48 15.74
C ILE A 158 -11.15 1.53 15.99
N TYR A 159 -11.06 0.27 15.57
CA TYR A 159 -12.09 -0.74 15.83
C TYR A 159 -12.28 -1.01 17.31
N ALA A 160 -11.19 -1.19 18.06
CA ALA A 160 -11.26 -1.42 19.50
C ALA A 160 -11.91 -0.24 20.26
N LYS A 161 -11.59 1.00 19.90
CA LYS A 161 -12.26 2.19 20.45
C LYS A 161 -13.76 2.19 20.16
N TYR A 162 -14.14 1.84 18.91
CA TYR A 162 -15.56 1.74 18.56
C TYR A 162 -16.27 0.67 19.39
N ILE A 163 -15.67 -0.52 19.53
CA ILE A 163 -16.21 -1.62 20.33
C ILE A 163 -16.44 -1.19 21.78
N LEU A 164 -15.43 -0.61 22.43
CA LEU A 164 -15.54 -0.14 23.81
C LEU A 164 -16.63 0.90 24.02
N THR A 165 -16.81 1.79 23.04
CA THR A 165 -17.75 2.91 23.15
C THR A 165 -19.19 2.50 22.85
N ASN A 166 -19.39 1.57 21.90
CA ASN A 166 -20.70 1.34 21.32
C ASN A 166 -21.28 -0.06 21.63
N ILE A 167 -20.50 -1.01 22.11
CA ILE A 167 -20.95 -2.38 22.33
C ILE A 167 -20.74 -2.77 23.78
N LYS A 168 -21.84 -2.85 24.54
CA LYS A 168 -21.78 -3.26 25.95
C LYS A 168 -21.50 -4.76 26.06
N ASN A 169 -20.63 -5.14 26.99
CA ASN A 169 -20.25 -6.53 27.28
C ASN A 169 -19.79 -7.30 26.02
N ALA A 170 -19.09 -6.61 25.12
CA ALA A 170 -18.59 -7.19 23.89
C ALA A 170 -17.76 -8.46 24.13
N ARG A 171 -18.00 -9.48 23.33
CA ARG A 171 -17.23 -10.73 23.28
C ARG A 171 -16.58 -10.84 21.89
N LEU A 172 -15.33 -10.36 21.79
CA LEU A 172 -14.62 -10.22 20.53
C LEU A 172 -13.93 -11.52 20.13
N GLY A 173 -14.26 -12.01 18.95
CA GLY A 173 -13.51 -13.01 18.21
C GLY A 173 -12.65 -12.37 17.12
N ILE A 174 -11.40 -12.79 16.97
CA ILE A 174 -10.47 -12.25 15.98
C ILE A 174 -10.00 -13.37 15.07
N LEU A 175 -10.18 -13.21 13.75
CA LEU A 175 -9.54 -14.02 12.71
C LEU A 175 -8.47 -13.17 12.01
N TYR A 176 -7.24 -13.70 11.91
CA TYR A 176 -6.15 -12.96 11.30
C TYR A 176 -5.20 -13.84 10.47
N GLN A 177 -4.60 -13.28 9.41
CA GLN A 177 -3.55 -13.95 8.66
C GLN A 177 -2.31 -14.14 9.55
N ASN A 178 -1.68 -15.33 9.52
CA ASN A 178 -0.57 -15.66 10.40
C ASN A 178 0.77 -15.07 9.94
N ASP A 179 0.81 -13.74 9.82
CA ASP A 179 2.02 -12.96 9.52
C ASP A 179 1.92 -11.56 10.17
N ASP A 180 2.86 -10.68 9.87
CA ASP A 180 2.90 -9.33 10.45
C ASP A 180 1.69 -8.46 10.04
N PHE A 181 1.04 -8.74 8.87
CA PHE A 181 -0.21 -8.09 8.51
C PHE A 181 -1.30 -8.42 9.53
N GLY A 182 -1.59 -9.71 9.67
CA GLY A 182 -2.69 -10.13 10.54
C GLY A 182 -2.39 -9.89 12.02
N LYS A 183 -1.15 -10.06 12.46
CA LYS A 183 -0.73 -9.87 13.87
C LYS A 183 -0.83 -8.42 14.34
N ASP A 184 -0.76 -7.44 13.46
CA ASP A 184 -0.97 -6.04 13.84
C ASP A 184 -2.38 -5.79 14.41
N TYR A 185 -3.40 -6.61 14.03
CA TYR A 185 -4.76 -6.41 14.52
C TYR A 185 -4.93 -6.81 15.99
N PRO A 186 -4.59 -8.02 16.46
CA PRO A 186 -4.64 -8.32 17.89
C PRO A 186 -3.73 -7.40 18.71
N ILE A 187 -2.59 -6.97 18.17
CA ILE A 187 -1.71 -6.00 18.84
C ILE A 187 -2.42 -4.66 19.00
N GLY A 188 -2.99 -4.10 17.92
CA GLY A 188 -3.69 -2.81 17.97
C GLY A 188 -4.95 -2.85 18.83
N VAL A 189 -5.68 -3.96 18.83
CA VAL A 189 -6.80 -4.17 19.78
C VAL A 189 -6.30 -4.15 21.22
N LYS A 190 -5.21 -4.85 21.51
CA LYS A 190 -4.62 -4.92 22.85
C LYS A 190 -4.10 -3.56 23.34
N ASP A 191 -3.56 -2.72 22.46
CA ASP A 191 -3.13 -1.36 22.81
C ASP A 191 -4.25 -0.52 23.43
N ILE A 192 -5.49 -0.76 23.00
CA ILE A 192 -6.67 0.00 23.47
C ILE A 192 -7.35 -0.70 24.65
N LEU A 193 -7.45 -2.03 24.63
CA LEU A 193 -8.11 -2.78 25.68
C LEU A 193 -7.27 -2.88 26.96
N GLY A 194 -5.94 -2.89 26.83
CA GLY A 194 -5.03 -3.04 27.98
C GLY A 194 -5.39 -4.26 28.83
N ASP A 195 -5.67 -4.05 30.10
CA ASP A 195 -6.02 -5.08 31.09
C ASP A 195 -7.43 -5.70 30.85
N ASP A 196 -8.25 -5.08 30.03
CA ASP A 196 -9.57 -5.61 29.66
C ASP A 196 -9.51 -6.63 28.50
N TRP A 197 -8.32 -6.87 27.95
CA TRP A 197 -8.12 -7.83 26.87
C TRP A 197 -8.76 -9.21 27.17
N ASP A 198 -8.40 -9.84 28.27
CA ASP A 198 -8.88 -11.19 28.62
C ASP A 198 -10.37 -11.24 28.96
N LYS A 199 -10.99 -10.09 29.24
CA LYS A 199 -12.44 -9.98 29.49
C LYS A 199 -13.23 -9.87 28.20
N ILE A 200 -12.66 -9.19 27.18
CA ILE A 200 -13.35 -8.82 25.94
C ILE A 200 -12.99 -9.80 24.80
N VAL A 201 -11.72 -10.14 24.62
CA VAL A 201 -11.27 -11.04 23.56
C VAL A 201 -11.45 -12.49 23.99
N VAL A 202 -12.53 -13.10 23.54
CA VAL A 202 -12.88 -14.49 23.95
C VAL A 202 -12.13 -15.54 23.13
N LYS A 203 -11.71 -15.20 21.91
CA LYS A 203 -10.96 -16.09 21.02
C LYS A 203 -10.22 -15.31 19.93
N SER A 204 -9.00 -15.78 19.65
CA SER A 204 -8.20 -15.28 18.53
C SER A 204 -7.63 -16.48 17.78
N VAL A 205 -7.88 -16.56 16.47
CA VAL A 205 -7.43 -17.67 15.62
C VAL A 205 -6.77 -17.13 14.36
N SER A 206 -5.79 -17.86 13.84
CA SER A 206 -5.11 -17.48 12.61
C SER A 206 -5.44 -18.42 11.46
N TYR A 207 -5.14 -17.98 10.25
CA TYR A 207 -5.13 -18.79 9.05
C TYR A 207 -3.82 -18.59 8.26
N GLU A 208 -3.47 -19.57 7.43
CA GLU A 208 -2.37 -19.49 6.50
C GLU A 208 -2.88 -19.15 5.09
N THR A 209 -2.09 -18.40 4.30
CA THR A 209 -2.46 -18.08 2.91
C THR A 209 -2.55 -19.31 2.00
N THR A 210 -1.97 -20.43 2.44
CA THR A 210 -2.03 -21.75 1.79
C THR A 210 -3.25 -22.56 2.15
N ASP A 211 -4.05 -22.13 3.14
CA ASP A 211 -5.27 -22.83 3.53
C ASP A 211 -6.28 -22.85 2.37
N ALA A 212 -6.96 -23.96 2.21
CA ALA A 212 -8.02 -24.08 1.22
C ALA A 212 -9.24 -23.26 1.62
N THR A 213 -9.64 -23.34 2.89
CA THR A 213 -10.77 -22.63 3.48
C THR A 213 -10.47 -22.22 4.93
N ILE A 214 -11.29 -21.30 5.47
CA ILE A 214 -11.25 -20.86 6.87
C ILE A 214 -12.53 -21.22 7.62
N ASP A 215 -13.26 -22.19 7.13
CA ASP A 215 -14.56 -22.60 7.67
C ASP A 215 -14.49 -23.06 9.13
N SER A 216 -13.42 -23.79 9.48
CA SER A 216 -13.18 -24.27 10.84
C SER A 216 -12.89 -23.11 11.80
N GLN A 217 -12.09 -22.15 11.37
CA GLN A 217 -11.74 -20.97 12.18
C GLN A 217 -12.99 -20.14 12.48
N ILE A 218 -13.85 -19.90 11.48
CA ILE A 218 -15.11 -19.15 11.69
C ILE A 218 -16.07 -19.93 12.61
N ALA A 219 -16.18 -21.25 12.44
CA ALA A 219 -17.00 -22.08 13.33
C ALA A 219 -16.47 -22.08 14.78
N GLU A 220 -15.15 -22.13 14.97
CA GLU A 220 -14.51 -22.03 16.27
C GLU A 220 -14.78 -20.67 16.94
N LEU A 221 -14.72 -19.58 16.19
CA LEU A 221 -15.04 -18.24 16.70
C LEU A 221 -16.51 -18.13 17.10
N GLN A 222 -17.44 -18.65 16.30
CA GLN A 222 -18.84 -18.70 16.69
C GLN A 222 -19.05 -19.53 17.96
N GLY A 223 -18.41 -20.73 18.02
CA GLY A 223 -18.50 -21.64 19.16
C GLY A 223 -17.93 -21.07 20.46
N SER A 224 -17.04 -20.07 20.39
CA SER A 224 -16.51 -19.34 21.56
C SER A 224 -17.55 -18.42 22.21
N GLY A 225 -18.70 -18.22 21.57
CA GLY A 225 -19.74 -17.30 22.00
C GLY A 225 -19.41 -15.84 21.71
N ALA A 226 -18.53 -15.55 20.76
CA ALA A 226 -18.26 -14.18 20.31
C ALA A 226 -19.52 -13.56 19.68
N ASP A 227 -19.79 -12.30 20.01
CA ASP A 227 -20.85 -11.47 19.44
C ASP A 227 -20.30 -10.29 18.60
N VAL A 228 -18.99 -10.12 18.65
CA VAL A 228 -18.22 -9.22 17.77
C VAL A 228 -17.18 -10.05 17.03
N LEU A 229 -17.06 -9.85 15.74
CA LEU A 229 -16.07 -10.53 14.89
C LEU A 229 -15.20 -9.48 14.18
N LEU A 230 -13.88 -9.62 14.32
CA LEU A 230 -12.91 -8.86 13.55
C LEU A 230 -12.14 -9.80 12.62
N VAL A 231 -12.14 -9.50 11.33
CA VAL A 231 -11.45 -10.30 10.30
C VAL A 231 -10.37 -9.47 9.61
N ALA A 232 -9.13 -9.88 9.79
CA ALA A 232 -7.95 -9.36 9.11
C ALA A 232 -7.47 -10.36 8.05
N ALA A 233 -8.02 -10.27 6.84
CA ALA A 233 -7.83 -11.24 5.79
C ALA A 233 -7.65 -10.60 4.41
N ILE A 234 -6.95 -11.29 3.49
CA ILE A 234 -6.90 -10.91 2.08
C ILE A 234 -8.23 -11.29 1.38
N PRO A 235 -8.54 -10.73 0.19
CA PRO A 235 -9.87 -10.83 -0.45
C PRO A 235 -10.48 -12.23 -0.52
N LYS A 236 -9.70 -13.25 -0.90
CA LYS A 236 -10.16 -14.65 -0.96
C LYS A 236 -10.78 -15.10 0.35
N PHE A 237 -10.08 -14.88 1.46
CA PHE A 237 -10.50 -15.34 2.78
C PHE A 237 -11.55 -14.42 3.41
N ALA A 238 -11.53 -13.13 3.09
CA ALA A 238 -12.59 -12.20 3.48
C ALA A 238 -13.95 -12.62 2.89
N ALA A 239 -13.99 -12.93 1.59
CA ALA A 239 -15.20 -13.45 0.96
C ALA A 239 -15.67 -14.80 1.54
N GLN A 240 -14.72 -15.68 1.90
CA GLN A 240 -15.04 -16.95 2.61
C GLN A 240 -15.62 -16.68 4.00
N ALA A 241 -15.04 -15.74 4.77
CA ALA A 241 -15.54 -15.39 6.10
C ALA A 241 -16.99 -14.87 6.03
N ILE A 242 -17.29 -13.96 5.09
CA ILE A 242 -18.64 -13.44 4.89
C ILE A 242 -19.63 -14.57 4.60
N ARG A 243 -19.31 -15.45 3.64
CA ARG A 243 -20.18 -16.60 3.31
C ARG A 243 -20.39 -17.50 4.51
N LYS A 244 -19.32 -17.88 5.21
CA LYS A 244 -19.40 -18.82 6.33
C LYS A 244 -20.18 -18.23 7.51
N VAL A 245 -20.00 -16.97 7.85
CA VAL A 245 -20.79 -16.28 8.88
C VAL A 245 -22.29 -16.31 8.54
N TYR A 246 -22.62 -16.06 7.27
CA TYR A 246 -24.00 -16.12 6.80
C TYR A 246 -24.57 -17.54 6.85
N ASP A 247 -23.84 -18.54 6.36
CA ASP A 247 -24.28 -19.93 6.31
C ASP A 247 -24.50 -20.52 7.71
N LEU A 248 -23.72 -20.07 8.70
CA LEU A 248 -23.89 -20.42 10.11
C LEU A 248 -25.06 -19.66 10.78
N GLN A 249 -25.73 -18.75 10.06
CA GLN A 249 -26.74 -17.84 10.60
C GLN A 249 -26.23 -17.05 11.82
N TRP A 250 -24.93 -16.85 11.91
CA TRP A 250 -24.29 -16.08 12.95
C TRP A 250 -24.41 -14.60 12.66
N LYS A 251 -24.79 -13.79 13.64
CA LYS A 251 -25.05 -12.36 13.49
C LYS A 251 -24.20 -11.52 14.44
N PRO A 252 -22.86 -11.56 14.31
CA PRO A 252 -21.99 -10.72 15.13
C PRO A 252 -22.03 -9.27 14.62
N THR A 253 -21.60 -8.32 15.45
CA THR A 253 -21.10 -7.05 14.92
C THR A 253 -19.80 -7.35 14.19
N PHE A 254 -19.81 -7.24 12.85
CA PHE A 254 -18.76 -7.79 12.00
C PHE A 254 -17.87 -6.67 11.44
N PHE A 255 -16.58 -6.70 11.79
CA PHE A 255 -15.54 -5.78 11.29
C PHE A 255 -14.63 -6.49 10.29
N MET A 256 -14.34 -5.83 9.17
CA MET A 256 -13.42 -6.30 8.13
C MET A 256 -12.31 -5.28 7.91
N THR A 257 -11.07 -5.75 7.72
CA THR A 257 -9.94 -4.92 7.31
C THR A 257 -10.24 -4.13 6.03
N ASN A 258 -9.76 -2.89 5.95
CA ASN A 258 -9.99 -2.01 4.79
C ASN A 258 -9.41 -2.55 3.48
N VAL A 259 -8.38 -3.41 3.53
CA VAL A 259 -7.75 -3.97 2.32
C VAL A 259 -8.57 -5.09 1.66
N ALA A 260 -9.67 -5.53 2.28
CA ALA A 260 -10.50 -6.60 1.76
C ALA A 260 -12.00 -6.23 1.74
N ILE A 261 -12.31 -5.03 1.24
CA ILE A 261 -13.68 -4.47 1.18
C ILE A 261 -14.13 -4.09 -0.24
N SER A 262 -13.31 -4.36 -1.26
CA SER A 262 -13.66 -4.01 -2.64
C SER A 262 -14.97 -4.68 -3.05
N VAL A 263 -15.86 -3.90 -3.67
CA VAL A 263 -17.15 -4.42 -4.12
C VAL A 263 -16.94 -5.48 -5.21
N GLY A 264 -16.11 -5.22 -6.19
CA GLY A 264 -15.85 -6.13 -7.31
C GLY A 264 -15.21 -7.45 -6.87
N THR A 265 -14.19 -7.39 -6.00
CA THR A 265 -13.36 -8.57 -5.69
C THR A 265 -13.69 -9.25 -4.35
N VAL A 266 -14.50 -8.63 -3.49
CA VAL A 266 -14.90 -9.23 -2.19
C VAL A 266 -16.40 -9.33 -2.04
N MET A 267 -17.13 -8.21 -2.13
CA MET A 267 -18.57 -8.20 -1.83
C MET A 267 -19.37 -8.98 -2.87
N GLN A 268 -19.09 -8.79 -4.16
CA GLN A 268 -19.77 -9.51 -5.24
C GLN A 268 -19.50 -11.04 -5.16
N PRO A 269 -18.25 -11.52 -5.05
CA PRO A 269 -17.97 -12.94 -4.88
C PRO A 269 -18.52 -13.55 -3.58
N ALA A 270 -18.64 -12.75 -2.52
CA ALA A 270 -19.20 -13.23 -1.25
C ALA A 270 -20.72 -13.40 -1.30
N GLY A 271 -21.41 -12.63 -2.12
CA GLY A 271 -22.86 -12.41 -2.11
C GLY A 271 -23.16 -11.13 -1.33
N PRO A 272 -23.48 -10.03 -2.02
CA PRO A 272 -23.61 -8.70 -1.40
C PRO A 272 -24.63 -8.67 -0.22
N GLU A 273 -25.71 -9.44 -0.35
CA GLU A 273 -26.76 -9.58 0.67
C GLU A 273 -26.26 -10.23 1.96
N LYS A 274 -25.21 -11.06 1.88
CA LYS A 274 -24.66 -11.81 3.02
C LYS A 274 -23.82 -10.94 3.95
N ALA A 275 -23.37 -9.79 3.44
CA ALA A 275 -22.51 -8.87 4.17
C ALA A 275 -23.28 -7.65 4.74
N ILE A 276 -24.60 -7.58 4.61
CA ILE A 276 -25.37 -6.39 5.07
C ILE A 276 -25.08 -6.12 6.55
N GLY A 277 -24.69 -4.88 6.85
CA GLY A 277 -24.32 -4.45 8.20
C GLY A 277 -22.84 -4.57 8.56
N LEU A 278 -22.01 -5.22 7.69
CA LEU A 278 -20.57 -5.32 7.88
C LEU A 278 -19.94 -3.93 7.99
N LEU A 279 -19.06 -3.77 8.95
CA LEU A 279 -18.34 -2.54 9.25
C LEU A 279 -16.91 -2.61 8.76
N SER A 280 -16.41 -1.49 8.26
CA SER A 280 -14.99 -1.29 7.96
C SER A 280 -14.63 0.16 8.12
N THR A 281 -13.36 0.48 7.94
CA THR A 281 -12.88 1.84 7.75
C THR A 281 -12.37 2.01 6.32
N ASN A 282 -12.35 3.23 5.83
CA ASN A 282 -11.73 3.56 4.56
C ASN A 282 -11.11 4.97 4.63
N TYR A 283 -10.20 5.22 3.74
CA TYR A 283 -9.52 6.51 3.53
C TYR A 283 -9.62 6.96 2.06
N LEU A 284 -10.18 6.10 1.21
CA LEU A 284 -10.34 6.30 -0.23
C LEU A 284 -11.80 6.60 -0.58
N LYS A 285 -12.00 7.32 -1.69
CA LYS A 285 -13.30 7.44 -2.35
C LYS A 285 -13.65 6.09 -2.99
N ASP A 286 -14.69 5.42 -2.49
CA ASP A 286 -15.14 4.15 -3.05
C ASP A 286 -15.78 4.39 -4.43
N PRO A 287 -15.38 3.65 -5.49
CA PRO A 287 -15.89 3.88 -6.84
C PRO A 287 -17.39 3.55 -7.00
N THR A 288 -17.95 2.76 -6.09
CA THR A 288 -19.37 2.37 -6.11
C THR A 288 -20.28 3.28 -5.28
N ASP A 289 -19.69 4.19 -4.46
CA ASP A 289 -20.46 5.15 -3.67
C ASP A 289 -21.04 6.25 -4.58
N PRO A 290 -22.38 6.35 -4.70
CA PRO A 290 -23.03 7.34 -5.56
C PRO A 290 -22.65 8.79 -5.23
N SER A 291 -22.22 9.08 -4.00
CA SER A 291 -21.81 10.43 -3.59
C SER A 291 -20.59 10.95 -4.37
N TRP A 292 -19.81 10.05 -4.98
CA TRP A 292 -18.65 10.38 -5.81
C TRP A 292 -18.94 10.36 -7.31
N HIS A 293 -20.21 10.18 -7.73
CA HIS A 293 -20.54 10.12 -9.15
C HIS A 293 -20.15 11.42 -9.87
N ASP A 294 -20.42 12.56 -9.26
CA ASP A 294 -20.13 13.87 -9.83
C ASP A 294 -18.82 14.51 -9.36
N ASP A 295 -18.07 13.83 -8.49
CA ASP A 295 -16.76 14.27 -8.04
C ASP A 295 -15.78 14.39 -9.23
N ALA A 296 -15.09 15.53 -9.33
CA ALA A 296 -14.22 15.84 -10.47
C ALA A 296 -13.02 14.90 -10.55
N ASP A 297 -12.48 14.47 -9.42
CA ASP A 297 -11.34 13.58 -9.35
C ASP A 297 -11.72 12.15 -9.74
N MET A 298 -12.87 11.69 -9.26
CA MET A 298 -13.39 10.38 -9.64
C MET A 298 -13.82 10.34 -11.11
N LYS A 299 -14.25 11.47 -11.70
CA LYS A 299 -14.44 11.57 -13.15
C LYS A 299 -13.10 11.45 -13.91
N ARG A 300 -12.02 12.05 -13.41
CA ARG A 300 -10.68 11.89 -14.01
C ARG A 300 -10.19 10.44 -13.93
N TRP A 301 -10.35 9.79 -12.77
CA TRP A 301 -10.04 8.38 -12.64
C TRP A 301 -10.87 7.51 -13.61
N ARG A 302 -12.18 7.72 -13.73
CA ARG A 302 -13.02 6.99 -14.70
C ARG A 302 -12.58 7.21 -16.16
N ALA A 303 -12.20 8.44 -16.52
CA ALA A 303 -11.65 8.74 -17.85
C ALA A 303 -10.31 8.04 -18.09
N PHE A 304 -9.45 7.96 -17.07
CA PHE A 304 -8.21 7.18 -17.11
C PHE A 304 -8.52 5.70 -17.34
N MET A 305 -9.42 5.09 -16.56
CA MET A 305 -9.83 3.70 -16.71
C MET A 305 -10.34 3.42 -18.13
N ALA A 306 -11.27 4.25 -18.62
CA ALA A 306 -11.86 4.08 -19.95
C ALA A 306 -10.81 4.15 -21.08
N LYS A 307 -9.77 4.96 -20.93
CA LYS A 307 -8.75 5.14 -21.97
C LYS A 307 -7.63 4.10 -21.89
N TYR A 308 -7.14 3.79 -20.69
CA TYR A 308 -5.92 3.01 -20.49
C TYR A 308 -6.18 1.57 -20.02
N ILE A 309 -7.37 1.30 -19.45
CA ILE A 309 -7.79 -0.02 -18.96
C ILE A 309 -9.26 -0.25 -19.33
N PRO A 310 -9.63 -0.26 -20.61
CA PRO A 310 -11.04 -0.29 -21.03
C PRO A 310 -11.80 -1.55 -20.58
N GLU A 311 -11.11 -2.66 -20.37
CA GLU A 311 -11.68 -3.91 -19.85
C GLU A 311 -11.61 -4.01 -18.32
N GLY A 312 -11.14 -2.97 -17.63
CA GLY A 312 -10.97 -2.96 -16.17
C GLY A 312 -12.31 -2.84 -15.43
N ASP A 313 -12.43 -3.58 -14.33
CA ASP A 313 -13.60 -3.47 -13.44
C ASP A 313 -13.56 -2.16 -12.65
N THR A 314 -14.44 -1.24 -12.99
CA THR A 314 -14.59 0.06 -12.30
C THR A 314 -15.29 -0.05 -10.94
N THR A 315 -15.72 -1.22 -10.53
CA THR A 315 -16.24 -1.47 -9.17
C THR A 315 -15.17 -1.99 -8.21
N ASP A 316 -13.97 -2.29 -8.73
CA ASP A 316 -12.84 -2.71 -7.91
C ASP A 316 -12.09 -1.49 -7.34
N ALA A 317 -12.22 -1.30 -6.02
CA ALA A 317 -11.56 -0.21 -5.30
C ALA A 317 -10.02 -0.26 -5.38
N ALA A 318 -9.44 -1.41 -5.73
CA ALA A 318 -8.00 -1.55 -5.90
C ALA A 318 -7.46 -0.73 -7.08
N THR A 319 -8.30 -0.45 -8.10
CA THR A 319 -7.93 0.44 -9.22
C THR A 319 -7.85 1.91 -8.77
N VAL A 320 -8.74 2.34 -7.87
CA VAL A 320 -8.70 3.67 -7.25
C VAL A 320 -7.46 3.80 -6.37
N PHE A 321 -7.17 2.78 -5.55
CA PHE A 321 -5.95 2.72 -4.73
C PHE A 321 -4.69 2.89 -5.59
N ALA A 322 -4.55 2.10 -6.65
CA ALA A 322 -3.39 2.14 -7.54
C ALA A 322 -3.24 3.52 -8.22
N TYR A 323 -4.34 4.11 -8.68
CA TYR A 323 -4.32 5.45 -9.27
C TYR A 323 -3.83 6.51 -8.27
N GLY A 324 -4.29 6.42 -7.01
CA GLY A 324 -3.90 7.36 -5.95
C GLY A 324 -2.43 7.23 -5.55
N ILE A 325 -1.94 6.02 -5.34
CA ILE A 325 -0.55 5.80 -4.93
C ILE A 325 0.42 6.21 -6.06
N CYS A 326 0.05 5.96 -7.32
CA CYS A 326 0.78 6.45 -8.49
C CYS A 326 0.78 7.98 -8.58
N THR A 327 -0.33 8.65 -8.23
CA THR A 327 -0.39 10.11 -8.17
C THR A 327 0.57 10.65 -7.11
N THR A 328 0.69 9.99 -5.96
CA THR A 328 1.69 10.36 -4.93
C THR A 328 3.10 10.17 -5.45
N MET A 329 3.40 9.04 -6.10
CA MET A 329 4.72 8.77 -6.67
C MET A 329 5.10 9.78 -7.75
N LEU A 330 4.15 10.17 -8.60
CA LEU A 330 4.35 11.22 -9.59
C LEU A 330 4.76 12.55 -8.92
N GLY A 331 4.10 12.93 -7.82
CA GLY A 331 4.47 14.11 -7.04
C GLY A 331 5.89 14.03 -6.49
N VAL A 332 6.31 12.88 -5.97
CA VAL A 332 7.69 12.64 -5.51
C VAL A 332 8.69 12.83 -6.66
N LEU A 333 8.43 12.22 -7.81
CA LEU A 333 9.31 12.34 -8.97
C LEU A 333 9.41 13.79 -9.48
N GLN A 334 8.30 14.52 -9.51
CA GLN A 334 8.29 15.94 -9.88
C GLN A 334 9.10 16.79 -8.89
N GLN A 335 9.05 16.48 -7.59
CA GLN A 335 9.87 17.18 -6.58
C GLN A 335 11.36 16.89 -6.72
N CYS A 336 11.76 15.83 -7.42
CA CYS A 336 13.17 15.51 -7.67
C CYS A 336 13.86 16.52 -8.58
N ASN A 337 13.13 17.30 -9.39
CA ASN A 337 13.66 18.31 -10.30
C ASN A 337 14.82 17.78 -11.16
N GLY A 338 14.64 16.60 -11.75
CA GLY A 338 15.63 15.93 -12.62
C GLY A 338 16.80 15.25 -11.90
N ASP A 339 16.91 15.34 -10.57
CA ASP A 339 17.86 14.54 -9.79
C ASP A 339 17.17 13.28 -9.25
N PHE A 340 17.15 12.23 -10.06
CA PHE A 340 16.56 10.92 -9.70
C PHE A 340 17.56 10.00 -8.99
N SER A 341 18.57 10.53 -8.30
CA SER A 341 19.42 9.70 -7.45
C SER A 341 18.57 9.08 -6.32
N ARG A 342 18.87 7.81 -5.97
CA ARG A 342 18.16 7.07 -4.90
C ARG A 342 18.02 7.87 -3.61
N THR A 343 19.10 8.58 -3.23
CA THR A 343 19.10 9.43 -2.03
C THR A 343 18.13 10.60 -2.16
N ASN A 344 18.06 11.25 -3.34
CA ASN A 344 17.12 12.34 -3.54
C ASN A 344 15.69 11.85 -3.64
N VAL A 345 15.43 10.75 -4.36
CA VAL A 345 14.08 10.15 -4.45
C VAL A 345 13.56 9.78 -3.06
N MET A 346 14.38 9.11 -2.23
CA MET A 346 14.00 8.80 -0.85
C MET A 346 13.74 10.05 -0.03
N ARG A 347 14.63 11.05 -0.12
CA ARG A 347 14.46 12.33 0.58
C ARG A 347 13.17 13.05 0.18
N GLN A 348 12.77 13.02 -1.09
CA GLN A 348 11.51 13.63 -1.54
C GLN A 348 10.29 12.83 -1.04
N ALA A 349 10.38 11.49 -1.00
CA ALA A 349 9.32 10.66 -0.42
C ALA A 349 9.14 10.90 1.10
N GLU A 350 10.21 11.28 1.80
CA GLU A 350 10.20 11.68 3.22
C GLU A 350 9.85 13.17 3.44
N ASN A 351 9.51 13.91 2.40
CA ASN A 351 9.30 15.36 2.47
C ASN A 351 7.98 15.77 1.81
N LEU A 352 6.94 15.00 2.04
CA LEU A 352 5.60 15.35 1.58
C LEU A 352 4.92 16.20 2.66
N HIS A 353 4.47 17.40 2.26
CA HIS A 353 3.83 18.34 3.17
C HIS A 353 2.45 18.71 2.64
N ASP A 354 1.44 18.35 3.41
CA ASP A 354 0.03 18.68 3.16
C ASP A 354 -0.42 18.35 1.72
N MET A 355 0.17 17.28 1.16
CA MET A 355 -0.05 16.89 -0.22
C MET A 355 -1.49 16.42 -0.43
N GLU A 356 -2.17 17.03 -1.37
CA GLU A 356 -3.48 16.58 -1.83
C GLU A 356 -3.36 15.33 -2.70
N ASN A 357 -4.34 14.45 -2.57
CA ASN A 357 -4.46 13.31 -3.46
C ASN A 357 -5.91 13.15 -3.90
N PRO A 358 -6.17 12.99 -5.21
CA PRO A 358 -7.51 13.08 -5.78
C PRO A 358 -8.50 12.04 -5.26
N ILE A 359 -7.99 10.88 -4.81
CA ILE A 359 -8.85 9.77 -4.42
C ILE A 359 -8.96 9.59 -2.90
N LEU A 360 -8.31 10.40 -2.12
CA LEU A 360 -8.46 10.39 -0.66
C LEU A 360 -9.79 11.05 -0.25
N LEU A 361 -10.32 10.60 0.88
CA LEU A 361 -11.50 11.24 1.47
C LEU A 361 -11.18 12.70 1.83
N PRO A 362 -12.16 13.61 1.69
CA PRO A 362 -11.97 15.03 2.04
C PRO A 362 -11.44 15.21 3.46
N GLY A 363 -10.42 16.04 3.60
CA GLY A 363 -9.75 16.32 4.88
C GLY A 363 -8.53 15.44 5.15
N ILE A 364 -8.31 14.36 4.39
CA ILE A 364 -7.08 13.57 4.49
C ILE A 364 -6.01 14.21 3.61
N ARG A 365 -4.81 14.37 4.20
CA ARG A 365 -3.62 14.90 3.54
C ARG A 365 -2.46 13.93 3.72
N ILE A 366 -1.55 13.88 2.74
CA ILE A 366 -0.35 13.08 2.81
C ILE A 366 0.77 13.92 3.41
N ASN A 367 1.33 13.41 4.48
CA ASN A 367 2.44 14.03 5.19
C ASN A 367 3.48 13.00 5.56
N THR A 368 4.76 13.29 5.29
CA THR A 368 5.90 12.45 5.66
C THR A 368 7.03 13.30 6.22
N SER A 369 7.92 12.66 6.95
CA SER A 369 9.19 13.28 7.37
C SER A 369 10.26 12.18 7.54
N PRO A 370 11.55 12.52 7.69
CA PRO A 370 12.60 11.55 7.96
C PRO A 370 12.40 10.75 9.27
N THR A 371 11.46 11.17 10.11
CA THR A 371 11.11 10.50 11.38
C THR A 371 9.65 10.05 11.44
N ASP A 372 8.90 10.17 10.35
CA ASP A 372 7.52 9.68 10.25
C ASP A 372 7.22 9.15 8.84
N HIS A 373 7.32 7.85 8.68
CA HIS A 373 7.06 7.11 7.44
C HIS A 373 5.58 6.67 7.31
N ARG A 374 4.64 7.40 7.92
CA ARG A 374 3.20 7.15 7.84
C ARG A 374 2.50 8.24 7.04
N PRO A 375 2.42 8.13 5.71
CA PRO A 375 1.84 9.17 4.87
C PRO A 375 0.38 9.50 5.16
N ILE A 376 -0.44 8.48 5.44
CA ILE A 376 -1.87 8.61 5.72
C ILE A 376 -2.16 8.05 7.11
N LYS A 377 -2.85 8.84 7.96
CA LYS A 377 -3.08 8.50 9.38
C LYS A 377 -4.55 8.43 9.76
N ALA A 378 -5.42 9.03 8.95
CA ALA A 378 -6.85 9.15 9.23
C ALA A 378 -7.68 8.20 8.37
N MET A 379 -8.75 7.70 8.94
CA MET A 379 -9.74 6.84 8.28
C MET A 379 -11.15 7.28 8.70
N GLN A 380 -12.17 6.85 7.94
CA GLN A 380 -13.58 7.05 8.28
C GLN A 380 -14.30 5.72 8.32
N PHE A 381 -15.19 5.52 9.28
CA PHE A 381 -16.06 4.34 9.30
C PHE A 381 -17.03 4.31 8.14
N GLN A 382 -17.31 3.09 7.69
CA GLN A 382 -18.34 2.79 6.70
C GLN A 382 -19.05 1.49 7.04
N ARG A 383 -20.29 1.36 6.55
CA ARG A 383 -21.15 0.17 6.71
C ARG A 383 -21.68 -0.27 5.36
N TRP A 384 -21.63 -1.56 5.11
CA TRP A 384 -22.18 -2.14 3.91
C TRP A 384 -23.73 -2.21 3.99
N ASP A 385 -24.43 -1.66 3.01
CA ASP A 385 -25.91 -1.64 2.95
C ASP A 385 -26.49 -2.72 2.04
N GLY A 386 -25.66 -3.53 1.39
CA GLY A 386 -26.04 -4.54 0.40
C GLY A 386 -25.78 -4.11 -1.04
N LYS A 387 -25.43 -2.84 -1.29
CA LYS A 387 -25.17 -2.28 -2.62
C LYS A 387 -23.90 -1.44 -2.66
N THR A 388 -23.66 -0.63 -1.63
CA THR A 388 -22.54 0.29 -1.53
C THR A 388 -22.11 0.46 -0.08
N TRP A 389 -20.94 1.05 0.11
CA TRP A 389 -20.43 1.45 1.41
C TRP A 389 -21.00 2.81 1.81
N VAL A 390 -21.71 2.86 2.93
CA VAL A 390 -22.26 4.09 3.51
C VAL A 390 -21.35 4.57 4.63
N ARG A 391 -20.71 5.71 4.42
CA ARG A 391 -19.82 6.35 5.40
C ARG A 391 -20.61 6.93 6.56
N PHE A 392 -20.05 6.89 7.76
CA PHE A 392 -20.63 7.53 8.95
C PHE A 392 -19.53 8.01 9.92
N GLY A 393 -19.89 8.91 10.83
CA GLY A 393 -18.93 9.56 11.72
C GLY A 393 -17.98 10.51 10.98
N GLY A 394 -17.00 11.03 11.71
CA GLY A 394 -15.93 11.87 11.19
C GLY A 394 -14.68 11.06 10.84
N LEU A 395 -13.62 11.76 10.41
CA LEU A 395 -12.28 11.20 10.30
C LEU A 395 -11.76 10.85 11.69
N ILE A 396 -11.09 9.71 11.81
CA ILE A 396 -10.54 9.18 13.06
C ILE A 396 -9.09 8.80 12.81
N GLU A 397 -8.22 9.23 13.71
CA GLU A 397 -6.84 8.75 13.79
C GLU A 397 -6.70 7.73 14.91
N GLY A 398 -5.77 6.79 14.77
CA GLY A 398 -5.40 5.87 15.84
C GLY A 398 -4.72 6.60 17.00
N ALA A 399 -4.45 5.87 18.08
CA ALA A 399 -3.54 6.36 19.10
C ALA A 399 -2.15 6.53 18.50
N SER A 400 -1.44 7.59 18.88
CA SER A 400 -0.02 7.72 18.56
C SER A 400 0.72 6.54 19.19
N VAL A 401 1.44 5.77 18.38
CA VAL A 401 2.27 4.64 18.84
C VAL A 401 3.71 5.10 18.90
#